data_6e7aff3219e8165f391b8204d26b6858
#
_entry.id   6e7aff3219e8165f391b8204d26b6858
#
_cell.length_a   1.000
_cell.length_b   1.000
_cell.length_c   1.000
_cell.angle_alpha   90.00
_cell.angle_beta   90.00
_cell.angle_gamma   90.00
#
_symmetry.space_group_name_H-M   'P 1'
#
loop_
_entity.id
_entity.type
_entity.pdbx_description
1 polymer ?
#
loop_
_entity_poly.entity_id
_entity_poly.type
_entity_poly.pdbx_seq_one_letter_code
_entity_poly.pdbx_strand_id
1 'polypeptide(L)'
;YGSFCWSGDISSQWDVMRKQIAGGLNYSLCGIPYWNTDIGGFFGWEYNNNWKDVAMQELQVRWMQWGCFMPIMRNHCSSPMESEIYKFGEEGYWAYDAQKKFIELRYRLLPYIYSLCGEATQASGSIMRPFVMDFPRDKKAIRVDNEYMFGRNLLVMPVTDSLYTYYDKGAHKGFTSVPD
;
A
#
# COMPACT_ATOMS: atom_id res chain seq x y z
N TYR A 1 22.13 -10.19 -4.58
CA TYR A 1 22.31 -9.52 -3.28
C TYR A 1 22.24 -8.00 -3.48
N GLY A 2 21.61 -7.24 -2.56
CA GLY A 2 21.50 -5.78 -2.64
C GLY A 2 20.42 -5.24 -3.58
N SER A 3 19.51 -6.07 -4.05
CA SER A 3 18.35 -5.69 -4.86
C SER A 3 17.05 -5.88 -4.11
N PHE A 4 15.99 -5.29 -4.62
CA PHE A 4 14.62 -5.51 -4.17
C PHE A 4 13.77 -6.04 -5.32
N CYS A 5 12.66 -6.67 -4.99
CA CYS A 5 11.66 -7.10 -5.96
C CYS A 5 10.50 -6.09 -6.00
N TRP A 6 9.96 -5.92 -7.18
CA TRP A 6 8.79 -5.09 -7.44
C TRP A 6 7.75 -5.89 -8.22
N SER A 7 6.49 -5.59 -8.02
CA SER A 7 5.37 -6.37 -8.55
C SER A 7 5.16 -6.28 -10.07
N GLY A 8 5.91 -5.43 -10.76
CA GLY A 8 5.69 -5.13 -12.17
C GLY A 8 4.58 -4.09 -12.39
N ASP A 9 4.23 -3.86 -13.65
CA ASP A 9 3.24 -2.88 -14.07
C ASP A 9 1.83 -3.41 -13.79
N ILE A 10 1.19 -2.87 -12.78
CA ILE A 10 -0.12 -3.30 -12.28
C ILE A 10 -1.19 -2.24 -12.49
N SER A 11 -2.45 -2.65 -12.59
CA SER A 11 -3.59 -1.74 -12.75
C SER A 11 -3.98 -1.08 -11.43
N SER A 12 -4.48 0.16 -11.53
CA SER A 12 -5.08 0.90 -10.42
C SER A 12 -6.48 0.34 -10.10
N GLN A 13 -6.55 -0.71 -9.29
CA GLN A 13 -7.79 -1.40 -8.93
C GLN A 13 -7.71 -1.94 -7.50
N TRP A 14 -8.84 -2.01 -6.80
CA TRP A 14 -8.92 -2.50 -5.43
C TRP A 14 -8.56 -3.97 -5.29
N ASP A 15 -9.04 -4.81 -6.21
CA ASP A 15 -8.71 -6.24 -6.19
C ASP A 15 -7.24 -6.50 -6.49
N VAL A 16 -6.63 -5.65 -7.32
CA VAL A 16 -5.18 -5.69 -7.59
C VAL A 16 -4.43 -5.31 -6.32
N MET A 17 -4.79 -4.21 -5.65
CA MET A 17 -4.18 -3.82 -4.38
C MET A 17 -4.22 -4.97 -3.36
N ARG A 18 -5.38 -5.62 -3.19
CA ARG A 18 -5.53 -6.77 -2.29
C ARG A 18 -4.59 -7.92 -2.65
N LYS A 19 -4.50 -8.26 -3.94
CA LYS A 19 -3.60 -9.31 -4.44
C LYS A 19 -2.13 -8.96 -4.23
N GLN A 20 -1.78 -7.68 -4.27
CA GLN A 20 -0.41 -7.21 -4.02
C GLN A 20 0.00 -7.43 -2.55
N ILE A 21 -0.92 -7.30 -1.60
CA ILE A 21 -0.62 -7.62 -0.18
C ILE A 21 -0.23 -9.09 -0.07
N ALA A 22 -1.09 -10.00 -0.53
CA ALA A 22 -0.80 -11.43 -0.53
C ALA A 22 0.49 -11.78 -1.28
N GLY A 23 0.74 -11.13 -2.43
CA GLY A 23 1.98 -11.26 -3.20
C GLY A 23 3.21 -10.91 -2.38
N GLY A 24 3.24 -9.73 -1.74
CA GLY A 24 4.35 -9.30 -0.89
C GLY A 24 4.59 -10.22 0.31
N LEU A 25 3.52 -10.75 0.91
CA LEU A 25 3.62 -11.75 1.99
C LEU A 25 4.22 -13.06 1.51
N ASN A 26 3.89 -13.51 0.30
CA ASN A 26 4.50 -14.71 -0.31
C ASN A 26 5.98 -14.51 -0.62
N TYR A 27 6.38 -13.33 -1.14
CA TYR A 27 7.80 -13.00 -1.30
C TYR A 27 8.55 -13.06 0.03
N SER A 28 7.94 -12.57 1.09
CA SER A 28 8.48 -12.63 2.44
C SER A 28 8.69 -14.08 2.91
N LEU A 29 7.72 -14.97 2.67
CA LEU A 29 7.84 -16.41 2.97
C LEU A 29 8.96 -17.09 2.17
N CYS A 30 9.24 -16.60 0.96
CA CYS A 30 10.35 -17.08 0.14
C CYS A 30 11.72 -16.50 0.55
N GLY A 31 11.78 -15.74 1.65
CA GLY A 31 13.04 -15.14 2.13
C GLY A 31 13.46 -13.88 1.38
N ILE A 32 12.53 -13.20 0.70
CA ILE A 32 12.76 -11.93 0.00
C ILE A 32 12.19 -10.79 0.86
N PRO A 33 13.00 -10.12 1.70
CA PRO A 33 12.50 -9.14 2.67
C PRO A 33 12.19 -7.78 2.03
N TYR A 34 12.76 -7.48 0.87
CA TYR A 34 12.64 -6.19 0.20
C TYR A 34 11.75 -6.29 -1.02
N TRP A 35 10.51 -5.87 -0.85
CA TRP A 35 9.49 -5.88 -1.90
C TRP A 35 8.70 -4.57 -1.90
N ASN A 36 8.17 -4.19 -3.06
CA ASN A 36 7.24 -3.09 -3.19
C ASN A 36 6.28 -3.28 -4.36
N THR A 37 5.26 -2.46 -4.38
CA THR A 37 4.33 -2.24 -5.48
C THR A 37 4.28 -0.75 -5.81
N ASP A 38 3.83 -0.42 -7.00
CA ASP A 38 3.58 0.96 -7.39
C ASP A 38 2.34 1.47 -6.64
N ILE A 39 2.53 2.46 -5.76
CA ILE A 39 1.45 3.02 -4.95
C ILE A 39 0.41 3.69 -5.87
N GLY A 40 -0.84 3.23 -5.77
CA GLY A 40 -1.93 3.67 -6.63
C GLY A 40 -2.07 2.86 -7.92
N GLY A 41 -1.12 1.98 -8.23
CA GLY A 41 -1.05 1.22 -9.47
C GLY A 41 -0.28 1.94 -10.57
N PHE A 42 0.28 1.19 -11.51
CA PHE A 42 1.06 1.71 -12.63
C PHE A 42 0.16 2.21 -13.76
N PHE A 43 -0.91 1.46 -14.10
CA PHE A 43 -1.87 1.81 -15.14
C PHE A 43 -3.17 2.33 -14.54
N GLY A 44 -3.47 3.61 -14.77
CA GLY A 44 -4.70 4.27 -14.31
C GLY A 44 -5.90 4.19 -15.29
N TRP A 45 -5.93 3.22 -16.20
CA TRP A 45 -6.94 3.13 -17.26
C TRP A 45 -8.37 3.04 -16.74
N GLU A 46 -8.60 2.35 -15.64
CA GLU A 46 -9.90 2.24 -14.99
C GLU A 46 -10.52 3.62 -14.66
N TYR A 47 -9.68 4.60 -14.39
CA TYR A 47 -10.03 5.98 -14.06
C TYR A 47 -9.70 6.96 -15.21
N ASN A 48 -9.56 6.48 -16.45
CA ASN A 48 -9.15 7.28 -17.60
C ASN A 48 -7.85 8.08 -17.38
N ASN A 49 -6.93 7.55 -16.59
CA ASN A 49 -5.68 8.20 -16.15
C ASN A 49 -5.94 9.57 -15.48
N ASN A 50 -7.04 9.72 -14.77
CA ASN A 50 -7.47 10.98 -14.18
C ASN A 50 -7.31 10.95 -12.64
N TRP A 51 -6.25 11.59 -12.16
CA TRP A 51 -6.00 11.75 -10.70
C TRP A 51 -7.01 12.67 -9.98
N LYS A 52 -7.89 13.37 -10.72
CA LYS A 52 -9.00 14.16 -10.16
C LYS A 52 -10.27 13.33 -9.97
N ASP A 53 -10.31 12.10 -10.47
CA ASP A 53 -11.40 11.17 -10.20
C ASP A 53 -11.40 10.81 -8.71
N VAL A 54 -12.52 11.01 -8.03
CA VAL A 54 -12.63 10.81 -6.58
C VAL A 54 -12.38 9.36 -6.15
N ALA A 55 -12.72 8.40 -7.01
CA ALA A 55 -12.46 6.99 -6.73
C ALA A 55 -10.98 6.65 -6.88
N MET A 56 -10.30 7.26 -7.87
CA MET A 56 -8.84 7.16 -7.99
C MET A 56 -8.15 7.79 -6.80
N GLN A 57 -8.63 8.93 -6.32
CA GLN A 57 -8.08 9.59 -5.13
C GLN A 57 -8.23 8.72 -3.88
N GLU A 58 -9.39 8.07 -3.69
CA GLU A 58 -9.57 7.15 -2.56
C GLU A 58 -8.61 5.97 -2.66
N LEU A 59 -8.50 5.32 -3.82
CA LEU A 59 -7.58 4.20 -4.03
C LEU A 59 -6.13 4.61 -3.75
N GLN A 60 -5.70 5.75 -4.29
CA GLN A 60 -4.35 6.29 -4.09
C GLN A 60 -4.06 6.53 -2.61
N VAL A 61 -4.99 7.17 -1.89
CA VAL A 61 -4.83 7.43 -0.46
C VAL A 61 -4.72 6.12 0.33
N ARG A 62 -5.60 5.14 0.07
CA ARG A 62 -5.54 3.84 0.77
C ARG A 62 -4.28 3.07 0.45
N TRP A 63 -3.85 3.10 -0.79
CA TRP A 63 -2.58 2.48 -1.18
C TRP A 63 -1.37 3.17 -0.54
N MET A 64 -1.39 4.51 -0.44
CA MET A 64 -0.36 5.29 0.26
C MET A 64 -0.31 4.94 1.76
N GLN A 65 -1.48 4.77 2.40
CA GLN A 65 -1.58 4.34 3.79
C GLN A 65 -0.92 2.97 3.99
N TRP A 66 -1.23 2.01 3.13
CA TRP A 66 -0.57 0.71 3.15
C TRP A 66 0.92 0.83 2.81
N GLY A 67 1.28 1.62 1.81
CA GLY A 67 2.65 1.86 1.36
C GLY A 67 3.59 2.33 2.47
N CYS A 68 3.06 3.07 3.44
CA CYS A 68 3.81 3.48 4.64
C CYS A 68 4.40 2.28 5.41
N PHE A 69 3.76 1.11 5.33
CA PHE A 69 4.14 -0.13 6.03
C PHE A 69 4.67 -1.22 5.08
N MET A 70 5.14 -0.83 3.90
CA MET A 70 5.91 -1.71 3.02
C MET A 70 7.41 -1.54 3.26
N PRO A 71 8.24 -2.54 2.93
CA PRO A 71 9.70 -2.41 3.00
C PRO A 71 10.21 -1.21 2.21
N ILE A 72 9.71 -1.02 1.00
CA ILE A 72 10.03 0.11 0.13
C ILE A 72 8.73 0.84 -0.20
N MET A 73 8.68 2.14 0.07
CA MET A 73 7.56 3.02 -0.25
C MET A 73 7.89 3.82 -1.52
N ARG A 74 7.11 3.62 -2.59
CA ARG A 74 7.38 4.24 -3.89
C ARG A 74 6.09 4.59 -4.64
N ASN A 75 5.95 5.85 -5.03
CA ASN A 75 5.00 6.25 -6.06
C ASN A 75 5.60 6.01 -7.44
N HIS A 76 4.82 5.44 -8.34
CA HIS A 76 5.21 5.25 -9.74
C HIS A 76 3.98 4.94 -10.58
N CYS A 77 3.93 5.49 -11.81
CA CYS A 77 2.83 5.27 -12.74
C CYS A 77 3.28 5.49 -14.19
N SER A 78 2.47 5.01 -15.13
CA SER A 78 2.69 5.24 -16.55
C SER A 78 2.17 6.62 -16.98
N SER A 79 2.87 7.24 -17.94
CA SER A 79 2.34 8.41 -18.64
C SER A 79 1.00 8.07 -19.35
N PRO A 80 0.02 8.98 -19.41
CA PRO A 80 0.06 10.38 -18.96
C PRO A 80 -0.32 10.61 -17.49
N MET A 81 -0.51 9.55 -16.71
CA MET A 81 -0.82 9.68 -15.29
C MET A 81 0.39 10.18 -14.52
N GLU A 82 0.14 10.91 -13.43
CA GLU A 82 1.16 11.42 -12.50
C GLU A 82 0.73 11.09 -11.07
N SER A 83 1.63 10.54 -10.28
CA SER A 83 1.34 10.00 -8.94
C SER A 83 1.91 10.84 -7.79
N GLU A 84 2.46 12.00 -8.06
CA GLU A 84 2.92 12.93 -7.04
C GLU A 84 1.75 13.51 -6.25
N ILE A 85 1.93 13.64 -4.92
CA ILE A 85 0.83 14.01 -4.02
C ILE A 85 0.16 15.36 -4.36
N TYR A 86 0.92 16.32 -4.90
CA TYR A 86 0.38 17.62 -5.31
C TYR A 86 -0.53 17.55 -6.56
N LYS A 87 -0.56 16.41 -7.26
CA LYS A 87 -1.54 16.17 -8.34
C LYS A 87 -2.91 15.81 -7.79
N PHE A 88 -2.96 15.28 -6.57
CA PHE A 88 -4.19 14.91 -5.88
C PHE A 88 -4.79 16.05 -5.05
N GLY A 89 -4.23 17.24 -5.11
CA GLY A 89 -4.70 18.44 -4.43
C GLY A 89 -3.59 19.26 -3.80
N GLU A 90 -3.99 20.26 -3.03
CA GLU A 90 -3.12 21.16 -2.27
C GLU A 90 -3.38 21.00 -0.77
N GLU A 91 -2.60 21.65 0.06
CA GLU A 91 -2.78 21.68 1.52
C GLU A 91 -4.20 22.12 1.88
N GLY A 92 -4.85 21.38 2.76
CA GLY A 92 -6.27 21.54 3.10
C GLY A 92 -7.22 20.67 2.26
N TYR A 93 -6.74 20.01 1.22
CA TYR A 93 -7.55 19.05 0.47
C TYR A 93 -7.31 17.63 0.99
N TRP A 94 -8.40 16.91 1.27
CA TRP A 94 -8.36 15.61 1.96
C TRP A 94 -7.37 14.59 1.38
N ALA A 95 -7.31 14.46 0.04
CA ALA A 95 -6.45 13.47 -0.59
C ALA A 95 -4.96 13.83 -0.50
N TYR A 96 -4.64 15.12 -0.54
CA TYR A 96 -3.28 15.61 -0.31
C TYR A 96 -2.87 15.43 1.15
N ASP A 97 -3.71 15.92 2.08
CA ASP A 97 -3.39 15.92 3.51
C ASP A 97 -3.25 14.49 4.06
N ALA A 98 -4.13 13.58 3.63
CA ALA A 98 -4.03 12.18 4.01
C ALA A 98 -2.70 11.54 3.54
N GLN A 99 -2.29 11.78 2.29
CA GLN A 99 -1.02 11.27 1.76
C GLN A 99 0.18 11.88 2.51
N LYS A 100 0.18 13.22 2.69
CA LYS A 100 1.22 13.95 3.45
C LYS A 100 1.39 13.35 4.85
N LYS A 101 0.29 13.13 5.58
CA LYS A 101 0.30 12.54 6.92
C LYS A 101 1.00 11.17 6.95
N PHE A 102 0.75 10.31 5.96
CA PHE A 102 1.38 8.98 5.92
C PHE A 102 2.83 9.01 5.46
N ILE A 103 3.21 9.97 4.61
CA ILE A 103 4.61 10.22 4.28
C ILE A 103 5.38 10.69 5.53
N GLU A 104 4.82 11.63 6.29
CA GLU A 104 5.41 12.10 7.55
C GLU A 104 5.50 10.97 8.59
N LEU A 105 4.48 10.11 8.67
CA LEU A 105 4.54 8.91 9.51
C LEU A 105 5.67 7.98 9.06
N ARG A 106 5.85 7.76 7.76
CA ARG A 106 6.95 6.96 7.22
C ARG A 106 8.31 7.49 7.64
N TYR A 107 8.51 8.81 7.60
CA TYR A 107 9.75 9.43 8.08
C TYR A 107 9.98 9.19 9.57
N ARG A 108 8.94 9.27 10.39
CA ARG A 108 9.04 8.94 11.83
C ARG A 108 9.33 7.46 12.10
N LEU A 109 8.88 6.58 11.21
CA LEU A 109 9.15 5.14 11.30
C LEU A 109 10.53 4.73 10.76
N LEU A 110 11.30 5.62 10.12
CA LEU A 110 12.59 5.26 9.53
C LEU A 110 13.56 4.56 10.50
N PRO A 111 13.71 4.99 11.77
CA PRO A 111 14.58 4.26 12.71
C PRO A 111 14.12 2.82 12.97
N TYR A 112 12.81 2.60 13.07
CA TYR A 112 12.23 1.27 13.20
C TYR A 112 12.47 0.42 11.96
N ILE A 113 12.20 0.97 10.77
CA ILE A 113 12.40 0.30 9.49
C ILE A 113 13.88 -0.04 9.27
N TYR A 114 14.78 0.87 9.63
CA TYR A 114 16.21 0.63 9.57
C TYR A 114 16.63 -0.56 10.46
N SER A 115 16.06 -0.66 11.66
CA SER A 115 16.27 -1.80 12.54
C SER A 115 15.77 -3.11 11.94
N LEU A 116 14.57 -3.10 11.29
CA LEU A 116 14.05 -4.27 10.58
C LEU A 116 14.94 -4.69 9.39
N CYS A 117 15.52 -3.71 8.68
CA CYS A 117 16.51 -3.99 7.62
C CYS A 117 17.77 -4.62 8.19
N GLY A 118 18.20 -4.18 9.37
CA GLY A 118 19.30 -4.79 10.12
C GLY A 118 19.00 -6.25 10.48
N GLU A 119 17.82 -6.54 11.02
CA GLU A 119 17.37 -7.90 11.32
C GLU A 119 17.30 -8.77 10.05
N ALA A 120 16.77 -8.22 8.95
CA ALA A 120 16.71 -8.94 7.67
C ALA A 120 18.10 -9.32 7.16
N THR A 121 19.09 -8.43 7.30
CA THR A 121 20.46 -8.64 6.80
C THR A 121 21.28 -9.53 7.71
N GLN A 122 21.17 -9.37 9.03
CA GLN A 122 22.06 -10.02 10.00
C GLN A 122 21.48 -11.31 10.58
N ALA A 123 20.15 -11.43 10.63
CA ALA A 123 19.45 -12.54 11.27
C ALA A 123 18.41 -13.22 10.37
N SER A 124 18.44 -12.96 9.06
CA SER A 124 17.44 -13.48 8.08
C SER A 124 16.00 -13.18 8.50
N GLY A 125 15.75 -12.03 9.12
CA GLY A 125 14.45 -11.57 9.53
C GLY A 125 13.57 -11.19 8.33
N SER A 126 12.27 -11.07 8.55
CA SER A 126 11.31 -10.62 7.55
C SER A 126 10.65 -9.32 7.99
N ILE A 127 10.49 -8.37 7.08
CA ILE A 127 9.91 -7.05 7.38
C ILE A 127 8.38 -7.12 7.34
N MET A 128 7.80 -7.60 6.24
CA MET A 128 6.37 -7.95 6.14
C MET A 128 6.22 -9.42 6.54
N ARG A 129 5.54 -9.69 7.64
CA ARG A 129 5.47 -11.02 8.24
C ARG A 129 4.03 -11.53 8.17
N PRO A 130 3.70 -12.49 7.28
CA PRO A 130 2.40 -13.12 7.30
C PRO A 130 2.18 -13.83 8.64
N PHE A 131 0.93 -13.91 9.08
CA PHE A 131 0.59 -14.44 10.40
C PHE A 131 1.06 -15.88 10.64
N VAL A 132 1.25 -16.66 9.59
CA VAL A 132 1.81 -18.01 9.72
C VAL A 132 3.22 -18.03 10.33
N MET A 133 4.00 -16.95 10.20
CA MET A 133 5.33 -16.85 10.82
C MET A 133 5.25 -16.65 12.33
N ASP A 134 4.27 -15.89 12.81
CA ASP A 134 4.17 -15.51 14.22
C ASP A 134 3.09 -16.32 14.98
N PHE A 135 2.06 -16.79 14.26
CA PHE A 135 0.91 -17.52 14.81
C PHE A 135 0.65 -18.86 14.09
N PRO A 136 1.65 -19.75 13.93
CA PRO A 136 1.55 -20.96 13.08
C PRO A 136 0.51 -21.97 13.56
N ARG A 137 0.07 -21.88 14.82
CA ARG A 137 -0.94 -22.79 15.41
C ARG A 137 -2.37 -22.25 15.36
N ASP A 138 -2.54 -20.97 15.02
CA ASP A 138 -3.87 -20.38 14.89
C ASP A 138 -4.44 -20.61 13.50
N LYS A 139 -5.42 -21.51 13.43
CA LYS A 139 -6.07 -21.92 12.16
C LYS A 139 -6.85 -20.78 11.48
N LYS A 140 -7.19 -19.71 12.19
CA LYS A 140 -7.83 -18.53 11.62
C LYS A 140 -6.77 -17.58 11.07
N ALA A 141 -5.77 -17.24 11.87
CA ALA A 141 -4.70 -16.33 11.51
C ALA A 141 -3.93 -16.79 10.25
N ILE A 142 -3.62 -18.09 10.10
CA ILE A 142 -2.88 -18.59 8.93
C ILE A 142 -3.66 -18.51 7.61
N ARG A 143 -4.96 -18.17 7.63
CA ARG A 143 -5.80 -18.00 6.42
C ARG A 143 -5.94 -16.53 6.02
N VAL A 144 -5.42 -15.61 6.80
CA VAL A 144 -5.48 -14.18 6.52
C VAL A 144 -4.36 -13.83 5.56
N ASP A 145 -4.70 -13.26 4.42
CA ASP A 145 -3.80 -12.94 3.31
C ASP A 145 -3.69 -11.43 3.01
N ASN A 146 -4.47 -10.62 3.71
CA ASN A 146 -4.54 -9.17 3.53
C ASN A 146 -4.15 -8.37 4.78
N GLU A 147 -3.67 -9.05 5.83
CA GLU A 147 -3.17 -8.46 7.06
C GLU A 147 -1.84 -9.11 7.43
N TYR A 148 -0.97 -8.38 8.15
CA TYR A 148 0.34 -8.89 8.49
C TYR A 148 0.98 -8.13 9.66
N MET A 149 2.05 -8.69 10.22
CA MET A 149 2.92 -7.98 11.14
C MET A 149 4.01 -7.24 10.36
N PHE A 150 4.16 -5.96 10.59
CA PHE A 150 5.28 -5.16 10.11
C PHE A 150 6.38 -5.15 11.18
N GLY A 151 7.41 -5.94 10.95
CA GLY A 151 8.29 -6.40 12.02
C GLY A 151 7.51 -7.25 13.03
N ARG A 152 7.85 -7.13 14.32
CA ARG A 152 7.20 -7.89 15.40
C ARG A 152 6.22 -7.07 16.23
N ASN A 153 6.13 -5.77 15.99
CA ASN A 153 5.47 -4.85 16.91
C ASN A 153 4.24 -4.15 16.34
N LEU A 154 4.05 -4.12 15.02
CA LEU A 154 2.95 -3.42 14.38
C LEU A 154 2.10 -4.40 13.58
N LEU A 155 0.81 -4.49 13.94
CA LEU A 155 -0.21 -5.15 13.13
C LEU A 155 -0.70 -4.17 12.06
N VAL A 156 -0.65 -4.57 10.81
CA VAL A 156 -1.10 -3.79 9.67
C VAL A 156 -2.33 -4.43 9.05
N MET A 157 -3.42 -3.67 9.01
CA MET A 157 -4.72 -4.07 8.46
C MET A 157 -5.11 -3.03 7.39
N PRO A 158 -4.67 -3.20 6.14
CA PRO A 158 -4.99 -2.24 5.08
C PRO A 158 -6.48 -2.22 4.75
N VAL A 159 -6.99 -1.04 4.45
CA VAL A 159 -8.33 -0.92 3.84
C VAL A 159 -8.21 -1.29 2.37
N THR A 160 -8.86 -2.37 1.96
CA THR A 160 -8.72 -2.99 0.64
C THR A 160 -9.96 -2.88 -0.25
N ASP A 161 -10.95 -2.12 0.20
CA ASP A 161 -12.17 -1.84 -0.54
C ASP A 161 -12.52 -0.37 -0.41
N SER A 162 -13.25 0.16 -1.41
CA SER A 162 -13.70 1.55 -1.35
C SER A 162 -14.75 1.73 -0.25
N LEU A 163 -14.61 2.82 0.52
CA LEU A 163 -15.53 3.17 1.61
C LEU A 163 -16.36 4.42 1.28
N TYR A 164 -15.85 5.29 0.42
CA TYR A 164 -16.41 6.62 0.15
C TYR A 164 -16.81 6.83 -1.30
N THR A 165 -16.40 5.92 -2.18
CA THR A 165 -16.68 6.00 -3.61
C THR A 165 -17.37 4.73 -4.10
N TYR A 166 -18.15 4.87 -5.16
CA TYR A 166 -18.87 3.77 -5.78
C TYR A 166 -19.03 4.01 -7.28
N TYR A 167 -19.32 2.96 -8.03
CA TYR A 167 -19.58 3.02 -9.46
C TYR A 167 -21.10 3.03 -9.72
N ASP A 168 -21.58 4.06 -10.41
CA ASP A 168 -22.98 4.17 -10.77
C ASP A 168 -23.13 4.73 -12.20
N LYS A 169 -23.93 4.05 -13.03
CA LYS A 169 -24.30 4.47 -14.38
C LYS A 169 -23.13 4.90 -15.26
N GLY A 170 -22.05 4.15 -15.23
CA GLY A 170 -20.88 4.40 -16.06
C GLY A 170 -19.93 5.49 -15.56
N ALA A 171 -20.06 5.93 -14.30
CA ALA A 171 -19.18 6.91 -13.69
C ALA A 171 -18.85 6.56 -12.24
N HIS A 172 -17.65 6.90 -11.80
CA HIS A 172 -17.31 6.89 -10.40
C HIS A 172 -17.94 8.08 -9.68
N LYS A 173 -18.53 7.82 -8.53
CA LYS A 173 -19.15 8.83 -7.67
C LYS A 173 -18.58 8.74 -6.27
N GLY A 174 -18.33 9.89 -5.69
CA GLY A 174 -17.94 10.02 -4.29
C GLY A 174 -19.12 10.44 -3.42
N PHE A 175 -18.97 10.24 -2.12
CA PHE A 175 -19.85 10.89 -1.15
C PHE A 175 -19.63 12.40 -1.17
N THR A 176 -20.66 13.16 -0.83
CA THR A 176 -20.60 14.63 -0.80
C THR A 176 -19.68 15.19 0.29
N SER A 177 -19.28 14.35 1.25
CA SER A 177 -18.28 14.68 2.26
C SER A 177 -17.51 13.42 2.62
N VAL A 178 -16.17 13.54 2.67
CA VAL A 178 -15.32 12.53 3.31
C VAL A 178 -15.48 12.76 4.83
N PRO A 179 -15.80 11.74 5.63
CA PRO A 179 -15.83 11.91 7.08
C PRO A 179 -14.46 12.33 7.60
N ASP A 180 -14.44 13.21 8.59
CA ASP A 180 -13.24 13.69 9.28
C ASP A 180 -12.49 12.56 9.99
#